data_cfed2b3d26b9ebc02c9b28af4b797666
#
_entry.id   cfed2b3d26b9ebc02c9b28af4b797666
#
_cell.length_a   1.000
_cell.length_b   1.000
_cell.length_c   1.000
_cell.angle_alpha   90.00
_cell.angle_beta   90.00
_cell.angle_gamma   90.00
#
_symmetry.space_group_name_H-M   'P 1'
#
loop_
_entity.id
_entity.type
_entity.pdbx_description
1 polymer ?
#
loop_
_entity_poly.entity_id
_entity_poly.type
_entity_poly.pdbx_seq_one_letter_code
_entity_poly.pdbx_strand_id
1 'polypeptide(L)'
;MDAPSSMFFYGALYALFDRHLWRNQLIHKLGLVKTPNLAGRWQGYLTSSFDHHAKRYDLCVQIVQSWTQISVFLSTATSASRSCVAVIQVADPEGVALIYQYENQPLANATRTMHMHYGTAMLRMSGGTKLTGDYYAGRDRGTFGRISCRRMSQTVTQGLGALRPRLTSSSPHQN
;
A
#
# COMPACT_ATOMS: atom_id res chain seq x y z
N MET A 1 -21.94 -36.23 -10.92
CA MET A 1 -21.83 -34.75 -10.84
C MET A 1 -21.20 -34.28 -12.14
N ASP A 2 -21.92 -33.45 -12.87
CA ASP A 2 -21.46 -32.98 -14.17
C ASP A 2 -20.28 -32.03 -14.04
N ALA A 3 -19.30 -32.08 -14.96
CA ALA A 3 -18.09 -31.27 -14.95
C ALA A 3 -18.33 -29.77 -14.77
N PRO A 4 -19.38 -29.15 -15.34
CA PRO A 4 -19.71 -27.73 -15.09
C PRO A 4 -19.98 -27.41 -13.63
N SER A 5 -20.63 -28.32 -12.89
CA SER A 5 -20.96 -28.07 -11.46
C SER A 5 -19.73 -28.11 -10.57
N SER A 6 -18.80 -29.04 -10.82
CA SER A 6 -17.55 -29.13 -10.05
C SER A 6 -16.64 -27.94 -10.29
N MET A 7 -16.55 -27.42 -11.50
CA MET A 7 -15.81 -26.18 -11.83
C MET A 7 -16.38 -24.96 -11.12
N PHE A 8 -17.70 -24.84 -11.05
CA PHE A 8 -18.35 -23.74 -10.33
C PHE A 8 -18.03 -23.78 -8.84
N PHE A 9 -18.15 -24.93 -8.19
CA PHE A 9 -17.84 -25.09 -6.77
C PHE A 9 -16.36 -24.80 -6.48
N TYR A 10 -15.45 -25.29 -7.33
CA TYR A 10 -14.03 -24.99 -7.21
C TYR A 10 -13.76 -23.48 -7.31
N GLY A 11 -14.31 -22.81 -8.33
CA GLY A 11 -14.13 -21.37 -8.53
C GLY A 11 -14.69 -20.55 -7.37
N ALA A 12 -15.86 -20.92 -6.85
CA ALA A 12 -16.46 -20.23 -5.70
C ALA A 12 -15.61 -20.40 -4.43
N LEU A 13 -15.15 -21.62 -4.15
CA LEU A 13 -14.29 -21.91 -3.00
C LEU A 13 -12.93 -21.20 -3.11
N TYR A 14 -12.34 -21.19 -4.30
CA TYR A 14 -11.10 -20.47 -4.57
C TYR A 14 -11.26 -18.96 -4.33
N ALA A 15 -12.31 -18.34 -4.87
CA ALA A 15 -12.58 -16.93 -4.67
C ALA A 15 -12.84 -16.57 -3.19
N LEU A 16 -13.53 -17.47 -2.46
CA LEU A 16 -13.74 -17.31 -1.03
C LEU A 16 -12.43 -17.40 -0.25
N PHE A 17 -11.58 -18.37 -0.59
CA PHE A 17 -10.26 -18.51 0.00
C PHE A 17 -9.39 -17.28 -0.28
N ASP A 18 -9.27 -16.86 -1.56
CA ASP A 18 -8.43 -15.74 -2.00
C ASP A 18 -8.81 -14.43 -1.29
N ARG A 19 -10.09 -14.18 -1.07
CA ARG A 19 -10.55 -12.91 -0.49
C ARG A 19 -10.61 -12.92 1.04
N HIS A 20 -10.97 -14.04 1.65
CA HIS A 20 -11.38 -14.07 3.05
C HIS A 20 -10.67 -15.12 3.89
N LEU A 21 -10.69 -16.40 3.47
CA LEU A 21 -10.31 -17.51 4.35
C LEU A 21 -8.83 -17.51 4.72
N TRP A 22 -7.94 -17.14 3.80
CA TRP A 22 -6.50 -17.10 4.06
C TRP A 22 -6.09 -16.16 5.21
N ARG A 23 -6.94 -15.16 5.55
CA ARG A 23 -6.72 -14.23 6.66
C ARG A 23 -7.08 -14.82 8.02
N ASN A 24 -7.75 -15.98 8.05
CA ASN A 24 -8.23 -16.57 9.28
C ASN A 24 -7.05 -17.05 10.15
N GLN A 25 -7.06 -16.65 11.42
CA GLN A 25 -6.02 -17.02 12.38
C GLN A 25 -5.87 -18.53 12.58
N LEU A 26 -6.95 -19.30 12.44
CA LEU A 26 -6.90 -20.76 12.53
C LEU A 26 -6.06 -21.38 11.42
N ILE A 27 -6.20 -20.89 10.19
CA ILE A 27 -5.43 -21.35 9.03
C ILE A 27 -3.93 -21.05 9.20
N HIS A 28 -3.61 -19.88 9.77
CA HIS A 28 -2.23 -19.53 10.14
C HIS A 28 -1.68 -20.41 11.27
N LYS A 29 -2.47 -20.69 12.31
CA LYS A 29 -2.06 -21.57 13.43
C LYS A 29 -1.82 -23.01 12.97
N LEU A 30 -2.57 -23.49 12.00
CA LEU A 30 -2.37 -24.81 11.38
C LEU A 30 -1.16 -24.86 10.44
N GLY A 31 -0.46 -23.74 10.22
CA GLY A 31 0.71 -23.66 9.34
C GLY A 31 0.40 -23.75 7.85
N LEU A 32 -0.89 -23.73 7.46
CA LEU A 32 -1.33 -23.82 6.05
C LEU A 32 -1.02 -22.55 5.27
N VAL A 33 -1.01 -21.40 5.95
CA VAL A 33 -0.70 -20.09 5.38
C VAL A 33 0.41 -19.43 6.20
N LYS A 34 1.53 -19.13 5.55
CA LYS A 34 2.69 -18.43 6.14
C LYS A 34 2.72 -16.94 5.78
N THR A 35 2.03 -16.54 4.71
CA THR A 35 2.00 -15.16 4.23
C THR A 35 1.25 -14.27 5.20
N PRO A 36 1.89 -13.24 5.78
CA PRO A 36 1.22 -12.34 6.71
C PRO A 36 0.20 -11.45 5.98
N ASN A 37 -0.80 -11.01 6.71
CA ASN A 37 -1.75 -10.03 6.23
C ASN A 37 -1.18 -8.62 6.45
N LEU A 38 -0.70 -7.99 5.37
CA LEU A 38 -0.20 -6.61 5.36
C LEU A 38 -1.28 -5.59 4.97
N ALA A 39 -2.48 -6.03 4.56
CA ALA A 39 -3.54 -5.13 4.13
C ALA A 39 -3.89 -4.11 5.21
N GLY A 40 -4.16 -2.87 4.78
CA GLY A 40 -4.54 -1.78 5.66
C GLY A 40 -3.74 -0.51 5.44
N ARG A 41 -3.91 0.45 6.35
CA ARG A 41 -3.20 1.74 6.34
C ARG A 41 -2.01 1.72 7.28
N TRP A 42 -0.93 2.32 6.81
CA TRP A 42 0.32 2.47 7.53
C TRP A 42 0.74 3.93 7.48
N GLN A 43 1.20 4.47 8.59
CA GLN A 43 1.72 5.83 8.66
C GLN A 43 3.16 5.86 9.16
N GLY A 44 3.91 6.84 8.69
CA GLY A 44 5.30 7.00 9.09
C GLY A 44 5.98 8.09 8.30
N TYR A 45 7.26 7.89 8.05
CA TYR A 45 8.09 8.84 7.34
C TYR A 45 9.08 8.15 6.41
N LEU A 46 9.59 8.91 5.46
CA LEU A 46 10.76 8.57 4.67
C LEU A 46 11.85 9.64 4.82
N THR A 47 13.09 9.25 4.62
CA THR A 47 14.24 10.14 4.40
C THR A 47 14.76 9.97 2.99
N SER A 48 15.45 10.96 2.45
CA SER A 48 15.91 10.94 1.07
C SER A 48 17.33 11.47 0.94
N SER A 49 18.12 10.89 0.03
CA SER A 49 19.42 11.42 -0.35
C SER A 49 19.34 12.78 -1.06
N PHE A 50 18.15 13.18 -1.52
CA PHE A 50 17.93 14.48 -2.14
C PHE A 50 18.32 15.66 -1.22
N ASP A 51 18.10 15.52 0.07
CA ASP A 51 18.45 16.50 1.11
C ASP A 51 19.48 15.97 2.10
N HIS A 52 20.31 15.00 1.66
CA HIS A 52 21.31 14.31 2.50
C HIS A 52 20.68 13.66 3.75
N HIS A 53 19.44 13.18 3.65
CA HIS A 53 18.66 12.58 4.73
C HIS A 53 18.36 13.51 5.91
N ALA A 54 18.48 14.84 5.71
CA ALA A 54 18.31 15.83 6.76
C ALA A 54 16.85 15.95 7.24
N LYS A 55 15.89 15.68 6.36
CA LYS A 55 14.46 15.85 6.66
C LYS A 55 13.74 14.49 6.68
N ARG A 56 12.67 14.45 7.50
CA ARG A 56 11.68 13.39 7.46
C ARG A 56 10.46 13.90 6.73
N TYR A 57 10.03 13.13 5.75
CA TYR A 57 8.84 13.40 4.96
C TYR A 57 7.73 12.45 5.40
N ASP A 58 6.66 12.98 5.92
CA ASP A 58 5.51 12.18 6.35
C ASP A 58 4.93 11.42 5.16
N LEU A 59 4.55 10.18 5.40
CA LEU A 59 3.95 9.32 4.41
C LEU A 59 2.77 8.53 4.97
N CYS A 60 1.85 8.20 4.06
CA CYS A 60 0.81 7.24 4.27
C CYS A 60 0.96 6.13 3.22
N VAL A 61 0.97 4.88 3.67
CA VAL A 61 0.96 3.71 2.80
C VAL A 61 -0.38 2.99 2.96
N GLN A 62 -1.02 2.69 1.85
CA GLN A 62 -2.18 1.81 1.80
C GLN A 62 -1.81 0.54 1.06
N ILE A 63 -1.99 -0.59 1.72
CA ILE A 63 -1.76 -1.92 1.15
C ILE A 63 -3.11 -2.60 0.95
N VAL A 64 -3.37 -3.02 -0.29
CA VAL A 64 -4.50 -3.87 -0.65
C VAL A 64 -3.95 -5.25 -0.96
N GLN A 65 -4.49 -6.27 -0.32
CA GLN A 65 -3.97 -7.64 -0.43
C GLN A 65 -5.11 -8.64 -0.47
N SER A 66 -5.04 -9.58 -1.42
CA SER A 66 -5.70 -10.88 -1.39
C SER A 66 -4.65 -11.99 -1.20
N TRP A 67 -5.04 -13.24 -1.31
CA TRP A 67 -4.07 -14.35 -1.30
C TRP A 67 -3.12 -14.28 -2.49
N THR A 68 -3.66 -13.99 -3.68
CA THR A 68 -2.91 -14.01 -4.95
C THR A 68 -2.35 -12.66 -5.37
N GLN A 69 -2.83 -11.56 -4.79
CA GLN A 69 -2.47 -10.21 -5.24
C GLN A 69 -2.14 -9.29 -4.08
N ILE A 70 -1.17 -8.42 -4.32
CA ILE A 70 -0.85 -7.31 -3.42
C ILE A 70 -0.56 -6.06 -4.23
N SER A 71 -1.09 -4.93 -3.76
CA SER A 71 -0.83 -3.60 -4.32
C SER A 71 -0.48 -2.63 -3.20
N VAL A 72 0.50 -1.77 -3.47
CA VAL A 72 1.01 -0.78 -2.52
C VAL A 72 0.81 0.60 -3.11
N PHE A 73 0.16 1.48 -2.35
CA PHE A 73 -0.01 2.90 -2.65
C PHE A 73 0.70 3.68 -1.54
N LEU A 74 1.60 4.56 -1.91
CA LEU A 74 2.30 5.44 -0.98
C LEU A 74 2.04 6.88 -1.39
N SER A 75 1.67 7.72 -0.44
CA SER A 75 1.49 9.15 -0.63
C SER A 75 2.31 9.96 0.36
N THR A 76 2.84 11.05 -0.11
CA THR A 76 3.50 12.12 0.67
C THR A 76 2.79 13.44 0.39
N ALA A 77 3.24 14.53 0.99
CA ALA A 77 2.70 15.85 0.70
C ALA A 77 2.87 16.30 -0.76
N THR A 78 3.86 15.77 -1.48
CA THR A 78 4.25 16.26 -2.82
C THR A 78 4.20 15.20 -3.92
N SER A 79 4.00 13.94 -3.58
CA SER A 79 3.96 12.86 -4.57
C SER A 79 3.07 11.70 -4.14
N ALA A 80 2.63 10.93 -5.11
CA ALA A 80 1.94 9.67 -4.91
C ALA A 80 2.61 8.59 -5.75
N SER A 81 2.74 7.38 -5.23
CA SER A 81 3.27 6.24 -5.96
C SER A 81 2.36 5.03 -5.84
N ARG A 82 2.39 4.21 -6.88
CA ARG A 82 1.66 2.95 -6.95
C ARG A 82 2.58 1.84 -7.41
N SER A 83 2.47 0.67 -6.77
CA SER A 83 3.23 -0.49 -7.22
C SER A 83 2.80 -0.96 -8.60
N CYS A 84 3.76 -1.23 -9.47
CA CYS A 84 3.58 -1.95 -10.74
C CYS A 84 3.60 -3.46 -10.49
N VAL A 85 4.49 -3.90 -9.60
CA VAL A 85 4.60 -5.28 -9.13
C VAL A 85 4.95 -5.26 -7.65
N ALA A 86 4.41 -6.20 -6.89
CA ALA A 86 4.75 -6.37 -5.48
C ALA A 86 4.72 -7.85 -5.09
N VAL A 87 5.59 -8.24 -4.16
CA VAL A 87 5.70 -9.60 -3.63
C VAL A 87 5.99 -9.58 -2.13
N ILE A 88 5.46 -10.56 -1.41
CA ILE A 88 5.80 -10.82 -0.01
C ILE A 88 6.73 -12.03 0.02
N GLN A 89 7.97 -11.82 0.42
CA GLN A 89 8.94 -12.86 0.65
C GLN A 89 8.82 -13.34 2.10
N VAL A 90 8.42 -14.59 2.29
CA VAL A 90 8.17 -15.19 3.62
C VAL A 90 9.28 -16.16 4.05
N ALA A 91 10.11 -16.60 3.13
CA ALA A 91 11.19 -17.58 3.37
C ALA A 91 12.57 -16.92 3.58
N ASP A 92 12.62 -15.62 3.86
CA ASP A 92 13.85 -14.90 4.14
C ASP A 92 14.30 -15.18 5.58
N PRO A 93 15.58 -15.55 5.82
CA PRO A 93 16.13 -15.76 7.16
C PRO A 93 16.00 -14.54 8.08
N GLU A 94 15.97 -13.32 7.49
CA GLU A 94 15.80 -12.07 8.24
C GLU A 94 14.33 -11.69 8.46
N GLY A 95 13.40 -12.60 8.13
CA GLY A 95 11.97 -12.42 8.33
C GLY A 95 11.21 -12.01 7.07
N VAL A 96 9.98 -11.58 7.23
CA VAL A 96 9.11 -11.22 6.12
C VAL A 96 9.54 -9.91 5.48
N ALA A 97 9.68 -9.91 4.16
CA ALA A 97 9.96 -8.71 3.37
C ALA A 97 8.84 -8.45 2.35
N LEU A 98 8.43 -7.20 2.24
CA LEU A 98 7.59 -6.68 1.16
C LEU A 98 8.51 -5.99 0.15
N ILE A 99 8.58 -6.51 -1.07
CA ILE A 99 9.39 -5.97 -2.15
C ILE A 99 8.44 -5.51 -3.24
N TYR A 100 8.62 -4.29 -3.73
CA TYR A 100 7.79 -3.77 -4.81
C TYR A 100 8.51 -2.78 -5.69
N GLN A 101 8.21 -2.83 -6.99
CA GLN A 101 8.56 -1.79 -7.94
C GLN A 101 7.38 -0.81 -8.04
N TYR A 102 7.67 0.48 -8.09
CA TYR A 102 6.65 1.52 -8.10
C TYR A 102 6.88 2.54 -9.21
N GLU A 103 5.78 3.14 -9.64
CA GLU A 103 5.75 4.39 -10.40
C GLU A 103 5.37 5.52 -9.45
N ASN A 104 6.17 6.57 -9.42
CA ASN A 104 5.92 7.76 -8.63
C ASN A 104 5.48 8.91 -9.51
N GLN A 105 4.37 9.55 -9.15
CA GLN A 105 3.84 10.72 -9.82
C GLN A 105 3.90 11.94 -8.89
N PRO A 106 4.53 13.04 -9.33
CA PRO A 106 4.51 14.29 -8.57
C PRO A 106 3.09 14.88 -8.55
N LEU A 107 2.71 15.47 -7.42
CA LEU A 107 1.49 16.26 -7.29
C LEU A 107 1.72 17.68 -7.82
N ALA A 108 0.64 18.44 -8.01
CA ALA A 108 0.69 19.79 -8.55
C ALA A 108 1.55 20.78 -7.72
N ASN A 109 1.71 20.51 -6.43
CA ASN A 109 2.54 21.28 -5.49
C ASN A 109 4.00 20.77 -5.40
N ALA A 110 4.38 19.80 -6.23
CA ALA A 110 5.76 19.30 -6.26
C ALA A 110 6.72 20.32 -6.86
N THR A 111 7.99 20.20 -6.50
CA THR A 111 9.05 21.03 -7.11
C THR A 111 9.21 20.74 -8.60
N ARG A 112 9.64 21.75 -9.38
CA ARG A 112 9.88 21.60 -10.82
C ARG A 112 10.87 20.48 -11.19
N THR A 113 11.74 20.12 -10.27
CA THR A 113 12.74 19.05 -10.44
C THR A 113 12.21 17.65 -10.16
N MET A 114 10.98 17.53 -9.67
CA MET A 114 10.35 16.23 -9.42
C MET A 114 9.57 15.81 -10.66
N HIS A 115 10.12 14.84 -11.38
CA HIS A 115 9.47 14.21 -12.53
C HIS A 115 8.91 12.84 -12.17
N MET A 116 8.00 12.33 -12.99
CA MET A 116 7.55 10.94 -12.91
C MET A 116 8.75 10.02 -13.05
N HIS A 117 8.85 9.02 -12.18
CA HIS A 117 9.94 8.07 -12.19
C HIS A 117 9.53 6.72 -11.60
N TYR A 118 10.27 5.70 -11.97
CA TYR A 118 10.15 4.37 -11.39
C TYR A 118 11.17 4.18 -10.26
N GLY A 119 10.86 3.28 -9.36
CA GLY A 119 11.77 2.90 -8.28
C GLY A 119 11.43 1.55 -7.70
N THR A 120 12.24 1.10 -6.76
CA THR A 120 12.07 -0.16 -6.03
C THR A 120 12.18 0.10 -4.54
N ALA A 121 11.38 -0.59 -3.74
CA ALA A 121 11.46 -0.57 -2.30
C ALA A 121 11.45 -1.99 -1.75
N MET A 122 12.23 -2.20 -0.67
CA MET A 122 12.25 -3.43 0.10
C MET A 122 12.02 -3.10 1.57
N LEU A 123 10.89 -3.51 2.10
CA LEU A 123 10.47 -3.21 3.47
C LEU A 123 10.36 -4.50 4.28
N ARG A 124 11.08 -4.60 5.38
CA ARG A 124 11.02 -5.72 6.31
C ARG A 124 9.98 -5.48 7.39
N MET A 125 9.24 -6.52 7.72
CA MET A 125 8.22 -6.49 8.77
C MET A 125 8.86 -6.84 10.12
N SER A 126 8.59 -6.01 11.12
CA SER A 126 8.99 -6.25 12.50
C SER A 126 7.76 -6.17 13.42
N GLY A 127 7.62 -7.17 14.29
CA GLY A 127 6.55 -7.24 15.28
C GLY A 127 5.13 -7.21 14.71
N GLY A 128 4.94 -7.56 13.43
CA GLY A 128 3.62 -7.58 12.76
C GLY A 128 2.99 -6.20 12.50
N THR A 129 3.58 -5.12 13.02
CA THR A 129 3.00 -3.78 13.04
C THR A 129 3.92 -2.70 12.49
N LYS A 130 5.18 -2.99 12.18
CA LYS A 130 6.16 -2.05 11.65
C LYS A 130 6.74 -2.57 10.35
N LEU A 131 6.84 -1.69 9.34
CA LEU A 131 7.57 -1.91 8.09
C LEU A 131 8.71 -0.89 8.02
N THR A 132 9.92 -1.38 7.80
CA THR A 132 11.12 -0.54 7.70
C THR A 132 12.03 -1.08 6.62
N GLY A 133 12.61 -0.20 5.82
CA GLY A 133 13.55 -0.63 4.78
C GLY A 133 13.94 0.50 3.88
N ASP A 134 14.53 0.17 2.76
CA ASP A 134 15.14 1.11 1.85
C ASP A 134 14.38 1.19 0.54
N TYR A 135 14.48 2.33 -0.13
CA TYR A 135 13.96 2.54 -1.46
C TYR A 135 15.02 3.18 -2.36
N TYR A 136 14.89 2.91 -3.64
CA TYR A 136 15.76 3.44 -4.68
C TYR A 136 14.88 3.98 -5.80
N ALA A 137 15.06 5.24 -6.17
CA ALA A 137 14.48 5.80 -7.38
C ALA A 137 15.31 5.40 -8.61
N GLY A 138 14.66 5.28 -9.76
CA GLY A 138 15.30 4.91 -11.01
C GLY A 138 16.34 5.91 -11.50
N ARG A 139 16.98 5.58 -12.62
CA ARG A 139 18.14 6.28 -13.19
C ARG A 139 17.97 7.79 -13.30
N ASP A 140 16.79 8.24 -13.73
CA ASP A 140 16.55 9.67 -13.99
C ASP A 140 16.49 10.51 -12.71
N ARG A 141 16.13 9.90 -11.57
CA ARG A 141 16.07 10.57 -10.28
C ARG A 141 17.30 10.30 -9.42
N GLY A 142 17.81 9.08 -9.44
CA GLY A 142 19.02 8.65 -8.73
C GLY A 142 18.98 8.83 -7.21
N THR A 143 17.81 9.08 -6.62
CA THR A 143 17.67 9.25 -5.16
C THR A 143 17.37 7.93 -4.47
N PHE A 144 17.82 7.82 -3.24
CA PHE A 144 17.55 6.66 -2.37
C PHE A 144 17.27 7.13 -0.96
N GLY A 145 16.73 6.24 -0.15
CA GLY A 145 16.45 6.58 1.22
C GLY A 145 15.77 5.46 1.99
N ARG A 146 15.33 5.79 3.19
CA ARG A 146 14.72 4.84 4.12
C ARG A 146 13.26 5.17 4.37
N ILE A 147 12.43 4.13 4.41
CA ILE A 147 11.02 4.20 4.81
C ILE A 147 10.88 3.53 6.18
N SER A 148 10.12 4.16 7.07
CA SER A 148 9.71 3.58 8.34
C SER A 148 8.26 3.93 8.60
N CYS A 149 7.39 2.92 8.66
CA CYS A 149 5.97 3.12 8.92
C CYS A 149 5.41 2.07 9.88
N ARG A 150 4.31 2.43 10.55
CA ARG A 150 3.58 1.56 11.47
C ARG A 150 2.14 1.40 10.98
N ARG A 151 1.59 0.22 11.22
CA ARG A 151 0.19 -0.06 10.94
C ARG A 151 -0.70 0.83 11.81
N MET A 152 -1.65 1.51 11.18
CA MET A 152 -2.68 2.22 11.91
C MET A 152 -3.66 1.22 12.51
N SER A 153 -3.98 1.38 13.79
CA SER A 153 -5.13 0.70 14.37
C SER A 153 -6.38 1.14 13.61
N GLN A 154 -7.22 0.20 13.18
CA GLN A 154 -8.55 0.53 12.71
C GLN A 154 -9.38 0.94 13.93
N THR A 155 -9.24 2.18 14.37
CA THR A 155 -10.29 2.78 15.19
C THR A 155 -11.49 2.89 14.27
N VAL A 156 -12.52 2.10 14.54
CA VAL A 156 -13.82 2.22 13.90
C VAL A 156 -14.34 3.62 14.25
N THR A 157 -14.05 4.59 13.42
CA THR A 157 -14.77 5.85 13.43
C THR A 157 -16.09 5.59 12.69
N GLN A 158 -17.05 4.99 13.39
CA GLN A 158 -18.45 5.20 13.11
C GLN A 158 -18.72 6.67 13.52
N GLY A 159 -18.87 7.51 12.55
CA GLY A 159 -19.34 8.86 12.84
C GLY A 159 -19.09 9.82 11.70
N LEU A 160 -20.17 10.14 11.03
CA LEU A 160 -20.55 11.38 10.38
C LEU A 160 -20.02 11.69 8.98
N GLY A 161 -20.98 11.58 8.10
CA GLY A 161 -21.39 12.76 7.34
C GLY A 161 -20.59 12.98 6.06
N ALA A 162 -21.12 12.42 5.00
CA ALA A 162 -20.93 12.96 3.67
C ALA A 162 -21.18 14.48 3.69
N LEU A 163 -20.13 15.29 3.67
CA LEU A 163 -20.22 16.68 3.28
C LEU A 163 -20.52 16.71 1.77
N ARG A 164 -21.81 16.75 1.44
CA ARG A 164 -22.26 17.16 0.11
C ARG A 164 -21.84 18.62 -0.10
N PRO A 165 -21.15 18.98 -1.19
CA PRO A 165 -20.99 20.38 -1.53
C PRO A 165 -22.39 20.95 -1.83
N ARG A 166 -22.78 21.95 -1.09
CA ARG A 166 -24.00 22.74 -1.36
C ARG A 166 -23.72 23.57 -2.62
N LEU A 167 -24.30 23.19 -3.74
CA LEU A 167 -24.38 24.03 -4.93
C LEU A 167 -25.27 25.23 -4.58
N THR A 168 -24.68 26.37 -4.38
CA THR A 168 -25.41 27.65 -4.31
C THR A 168 -25.75 28.04 -5.73
N SER A 169 -27.03 27.91 -6.07
CA SER A 169 -27.63 28.51 -7.25
C SER A 169 -27.67 30.03 -7.05
N SER A 170 -26.81 30.78 -7.73
CA SER A 170 -26.97 32.20 -7.89
C SER A 170 -27.86 32.46 -9.12
N SER A 171 -29.07 32.93 -8.86
CA SER A 171 -29.98 33.48 -9.88
C SER A 171 -29.41 34.77 -10.49
N PRO A 172 -29.60 35.01 -11.79
CA PRO A 172 -29.22 36.29 -12.37
C PRO A 172 -30.32 37.32 -12.09
N HIS A 173 -29.95 38.44 -11.47
CA HIS A 173 -30.79 39.66 -11.50
C HIS A 173 -30.56 40.38 -12.82
N GLN A 174 -31.67 40.56 -13.52
CA GLN A 174 -31.83 41.55 -14.62
C GLN A 174 -31.78 42.98 -14.00
N ASN A 175 -31.01 43.83 -14.61
CA ASN A 175 -31.37 45.19 -15.07
C ASN A 175 -30.27 45.70 -15.95
#